data_960c757dcb8fae94c8f42681d4463789
#
_entry.id   960c757dcb8fae94c8f42681d4463789
#
_cell.length_a   1.000
_cell.length_b   1.000
_cell.length_c   1.000
_cell.angle_alpha   90.00
_cell.angle_beta   90.00
_cell.angle_gamma   90.00
#
_symmetry.space_group_name_H-M   'P 1'
#
loop_
_entity.id
_entity.type
_entity.pdbx_description
1 polymer ?
#
loop_
_entity_poly.entity_id
_entity_poly.type
_entity_poly.pdbx_seq_one_letter_code
_entity_poly.pdbx_strand_id
1 'polypeptide(L)'
;MAEDKAIKLGHPSYVWRFGQERRLELIDRHAPLEGRAILDAGCGIGTYVRAFRRFSPHVHGVDLDAEKAVEAARELPHIAQASAEELPYPEGAFDVVLSHEVIEHVSDDRQAIADAVRVLRSPGAGATGGRLVIFAPNRLYPFETHGVYWRGRYHFGNVPLVNYLPDRWRNRFCPHVRVYTRRDLRRLLAGLPVRIVVHTQVFPGYDKIVRRHRRLGALLRRVTYFLESTPLRALGLSHLLVVEKTG
;
A
#
# COMPACT_ATOMS: atom_id res chain seq x y z
N MET A 1 -11.62 -20.50 -9.11
CA MET A 1 -10.20 -20.22 -9.43
C MET A 1 -9.87 -18.72 -9.46
N ALA A 2 -10.51 -17.87 -10.30
CA ALA A 2 -10.23 -16.42 -10.31
C ALA A 2 -10.63 -15.71 -9.01
N GLU A 3 -11.77 -16.06 -8.41
CA GLU A 3 -12.25 -15.50 -7.15
C GLU A 3 -11.31 -15.86 -5.97
N ASP A 4 -10.83 -17.10 -5.90
CA ASP A 4 -9.86 -17.54 -4.87
C ASP A 4 -8.53 -16.81 -4.97
N LYS A 5 -8.09 -16.49 -6.20
CA LYS A 5 -6.86 -15.76 -6.47
C LYS A 5 -6.98 -14.30 -6.02
N ALA A 6 -8.08 -13.62 -6.35
CA ALA A 6 -8.35 -12.25 -5.93
C ALA A 6 -8.51 -12.11 -4.41
N ILE A 7 -9.02 -13.13 -3.71
CA ILE A 7 -9.09 -13.17 -2.25
C ILE A 7 -7.67 -13.18 -1.64
N LYS A 8 -6.75 -13.96 -2.20
CA LYS A 8 -5.37 -14.11 -1.69
C LYS A 8 -4.47 -12.92 -2.04
N LEU A 9 -4.58 -12.38 -3.25
CA LEU A 9 -3.69 -11.37 -3.80
C LEU A 9 -4.30 -9.95 -3.88
N GLY A 10 -5.48 -9.76 -3.28
CA GLY A 10 -6.22 -8.52 -3.34
C GLY A 10 -6.92 -8.25 -4.68
N HIS A 11 -7.96 -7.40 -4.61
CA HIS A 11 -8.70 -6.96 -5.80
C HIS A 11 -8.04 -5.72 -6.41
N PRO A 12 -7.62 -5.73 -7.67
CA PRO A 12 -7.03 -4.56 -8.31
C PRO A 12 -8.04 -3.41 -8.44
N SER A 13 -7.57 -2.19 -8.37
CA SER A 13 -8.39 -1.01 -8.67
C SER A 13 -8.31 -0.71 -10.15
N TYR A 14 -9.36 -1.01 -10.91
CA TYR A 14 -9.44 -0.75 -12.35
C TYR A 14 -9.70 0.73 -12.70
N VAL A 15 -10.02 1.56 -11.73
CA VAL A 15 -10.42 2.95 -11.97
C VAL A 15 -9.66 3.88 -11.04
N TRP A 16 -8.96 4.86 -11.63
CA TRP A 16 -8.35 5.95 -10.89
C TRP A 16 -9.44 6.86 -10.31
N ARG A 17 -9.40 7.08 -9.00
CA ARG A 17 -10.39 7.85 -8.26
C ARG A 17 -9.72 8.89 -7.37
N PHE A 18 -10.52 9.74 -6.77
CA PHE A 18 -10.04 10.76 -5.83
C PHE A 18 -9.19 10.18 -4.68
N GLY A 19 -9.53 9.01 -4.17
CA GLY A 19 -8.74 8.34 -3.12
C GLY A 19 -7.32 8.01 -3.56
N GLN A 20 -7.13 7.54 -4.80
CA GLN A 20 -5.81 7.28 -5.37
C GLN A 20 -5.05 8.58 -5.65
N GLU A 21 -5.71 9.59 -6.25
CA GLU A 21 -5.07 10.89 -6.48
C GLU A 21 -4.54 11.52 -5.19
N ARG A 22 -5.36 11.50 -4.13
CA ARG A 22 -4.94 11.99 -2.83
C ARG A 22 -3.75 11.21 -2.24
N ARG A 23 -3.73 9.88 -2.39
CA ARG A 23 -2.59 9.07 -1.96
C ARG A 23 -1.34 9.40 -2.77
N LEU A 24 -1.47 9.64 -4.06
CA LEU A 24 -0.37 10.08 -4.92
C LEU A 24 0.21 11.43 -4.45
N GLU A 25 -0.63 12.40 -4.10
CA GLU A 25 -0.20 13.68 -3.52
C GLU A 25 0.55 13.49 -2.19
N LEU A 26 0.11 12.54 -1.36
CA LEU A 26 0.81 12.20 -0.11
C LEU A 26 2.14 11.50 -0.37
N ILE A 27 2.21 10.63 -1.38
CA ILE A 27 3.47 9.99 -1.81
C ILE A 27 4.45 11.06 -2.24
N ASP A 28 4.08 11.92 -3.20
CA ASP A 28 4.97 12.95 -3.73
C ASP A 28 5.45 13.94 -2.65
N ARG A 29 4.57 14.32 -1.74
CA ARG A 29 4.90 15.20 -0.59
C ARG A 29 6.01 14.61 0.29
N HIS A 30 6.01 13.31 0.53
CA HIS A 30 6.93 12.65 1.46
C HIS A 30 8.04 11.86 0.77
N ALA A 31 7.91 11.60 -0.52
CA ALA A 31 8.89 10.95 -1.38
C ALA A 31 8.80 11.58 -2.77
N PRO A 32 9.45 12.76 -3.00
CA PRO A 32 9.37 13.49 -4.26
C PRO A 32 9.66 12.61 -5.46
N LEU A 33 8.79 12.67 -6.48
CA LEU A 33 8.76 11.73 -7.61
C LEU A 33 9.45 12.27 -8.87
N GLU A 34 9.61 13.60 -8.99
CA GLU A 34 10.09 14.24 -10.20
C GLU A 34 11.48 13.74 -10.61
N GLY A 35 11.59 13.17 -11.82
CA GLY A 35 12.83 12.64 -12.39
C GLY A 35 13.43 11.43 -11.66
N ARG A 36 12.71 10.80 -10.72
CA ARG A 36 13.22 9.70 -9.87
C ARG A 36 13.07 8.34 -10.52
N ALA A 37 13.96 7.42 -10.16
CA ALA A 37 13.78 5.99 -10.43
C ALA A 37 12.78 5.41 -9.40
N ILE A 38 11.62 4.95 -9.88
CA ILE A 38 10.48 4.58 -9.05
C ILE A 38 10.11 3.11 -9.31
N LEU A 39 9.88 2.35 -8.24
CA LEU A 39 9.34 1.00 -8.29
C LEU A 39 7.97 0.95 -7.58
N ASP A 40 6.97 0.39 -8.24
CA ASP A 40 5.70 -0.04 -7.65
C ASP A 40 5.74 -1.55 -7.40
N ALA A 41 5.99 -1.94 -6.15
CA ALA A 41 6.09 -3.34 -5.74
C ALA A 41 4.70 -3.87 -5.34
N GLY A 42 4.12 -4.71 -6.21
CA GLY A 42 2.71 -5.12 -6.17
C GLY A 42 1.83 -4.19 -7.02
N CYS A 43 2.28 -3.91 -8.25
CA CYS A 43 1.67 -2.88 -9.11
C CYS A 43 0.27 -3.26 -9.65
N GLY A 44 -0.16 -4.52 -9.51
CA GLY A 44 -1.38 -5.01 -10.11
C GLY A 44 -1.40 -4.78 -11.63
N ILE A 45 -2.44 -4.12 -12.11
CA ILE A 45 -2.59 -3.72 -13.52
C ILE A 45 -1.88 -2.40 -13.87
N GLY A 46 -0.93 -1.93 -13.04
CA GLY A 46 -0.10 -0.76 -13.30
C GLY A 46 -0.76 0.60 -13.06
N THR A 47 -1.77 0.66 -12.20
CA THR A 47 -2.52 1.90 -11.96
C THR A 47 -1.62 3.02 -11.39
N TYR A 48 -0.79 2.74 -10.40
CA TYR A 48 0.19 3.72 -9.88
C TYR A 48 1.39 3.89 -10.81
N VAL A 49 1.85 2.85 -11.50
CA VAL A 49 2.91 2.97 -12.53
C VAL A 49 2.53 4.02 -13.57
N ARG A 50 1.28 3.96 -14.09
CA ARG A 50 0.75 4.95 -15.05
C ARG A 50 0.73 6.36 -14.42
N ALA A 51 0.34 6.49 -13.17
CA ALA A 51 0.29 7.78 -12.49
C ALA A 51 1.69 8.37 -12.25
N PHE A 52 2.66 7.56 -11.85
CA PHE A 52 4.05 7.98 -11.62
C PHE A 52 4.76 8.43 -12.89
N ARG A 53 4.35 7.92 -14.06
CA ARG A 53 4.89 8.35 -15.36
C ARG A 53 4.59 9.81 -15.71
N ARG A 54 3.71 10.47 -14.97
CA ARG A 54 3.51 11.92 -15.06
C ARG A 54 4.70 12.71 -14.49
N PHE A 55 5.51 12.08 -13.64
CA PHE A 55 6.64 12.68 -12.91
C PHE A 55 7.99 12.20 -13.43
N SER A 56 8.08 10.95 -13.90
CA SER A 56 9.35 10.35 -14.32
C SER A 56 9.14 9.31 -15.43
N PRO A 57 10.07 9.22 -16.41
CA PRO A 57 10.11 8.11 -17.36
C PRO A 57 10.65 6.81 -16.76
N HIS A 58 11.36 6.88 -15.62
CA HIS A 58 12.06 5.77 -14.98
C HIS A 58 11.17 5.08 -13.95
N VAL A 59 10.04 4.53 -14.42
CA VAL A 59 9.06 3.86 -13.54
C VAL A 59 8.96 2.39 -13.92
N HIS A 60 9.12 1.54 -12.90
CA HIS A 60 9.02 0.09 -12.99
C HIS A 60 7.85 -0.42 -12.14
N GLY A 61 7.30 -1.58 -12.50
CA GLY A 61 6.29 -2.26 -11.71
C GLY A 61 6.56 -3.76 -11.64
N VAL A 62 6.27 -4.36 -10.49
CA VAL A 62 6.25 -5.82 -10.35
C VAL A 62 4.97 -6.27 -9.69
N ASP A 63 4.46 -7.42 -10.11
CA ASP A 63 3.35 -8.10 -9.43
C ASP A 63 3.58 -9.61 -9.46
N LEU A 64 3.16 -10.30 -8.40
CA LEU A 64 3.25 -11.76 -8.31
C LEU A 64 2.27 -12.43 -9.27
N ASP A 65 1.13 -11.79 -9.53
CA ASP A 65 0.09 -12.28 -10.42
C ASP A 65 0.48 -12.06 -11.89
N ALA A 66 0.86 -13.16 -12.58
CA ALA A 66 1.24 -13.12 -13.99
C ALA A 66 0.17 -12.49 -14.91
N GLU A 67 -1.12 -12.73 -14.64
CA GLU A 67 -2.21 -12.17 -15.47
C GLU A 67 -2.27 -10.65 -15.35
N LYS A 68 -2.14 -10.12 -14.12
CA LYS A 68 -2.09 -8.67 -13.86
C LYS A 68 -0.82 -8.06 -14.47
N ALA A 69 0.34 -8.69 -14.29
CA ALA A 69 1.59 -8.21 -14.87
C ALA A 69 1.53 -8.17 -16.40
N VAL A 70 0.99 -9.20 -17.06
CA VAL A 70 0.78 -9.23 -18.51
C VAL A 70 -0.21 -8.15 -18.95
N GLU A 71 -1.32 -7.96 -18.23
CA GLU A 71 -2.28 -6.89 -18.52
C GLU A 71 -1.61 -5.50 -18.45
N ALA A 72 -0.85 -5.24 -17.38
CA ALA A 72 -0.12 -3.99 -17.21
C ALA A 72 0.94 -3.79 -18.32
N ALA A 73 1.68 -4.83 -18.68
CA ALA A 73 2.76 -4.78 -19.69
C ALA A 73 2.26 -4.49 -21.12
N ARG A 74 0.97 -4.68 -21.41
CA ARG A 74 0.38 -4.31 -22.71
C ARG A 74 0.46 -2.81 -23.00
N GLU A 75 0.42 -1.99 -21.96
CA GLU A 75 0.37 -0.53 -22.09
C GLU A 75 1.57 0.18 -21.43
N LEU A 76 2.27 -0.51 -20.52
CA LEU A 76 3.33 0.07 -19.70
C LEU A 76 4.64 -0.69 -19.88
N PRO A 77 5.75 0.00 -20.19
CA PRO A 77 7.08 -0.61 -20.20
C PRO A 77 7.56 -0.87 -18.75
N HIS A 78 8.56 -1.75 -18.64
CA HIS A 78 9.24 -2.08 -17.38
C HIS A 78 8.32 -2.72 -16.32
N ILE A 79 7.40 -3.58 -16.77
CA ILE A 79 6.60 -4.43 -15.89
C ILE A 79 7.19 -5.84 -15.90
N ALA A 80 7.34 -6.43 -14.73
CA ALA A 80 7.80 -7.80 -14.57
C ALA A 80 6.91 -8.61 -13.62
N GLN A 81 6.84 -9.92 -13.83
CA GLN A 81 6.28 -10.82 -12.84
C GLN A 81 7.36 -11.13 -11.79
N ALA A 82 7.14 -10.75 -10.54
CA ALA A 82 8.04 -11.05 -9.42
C ALA A 82 7.31 -10.95 -8.08
N SER A 83 7.87 -11.61 -7.06
CA SER A 83 7.45 -11.44 -5.66
C SER A 83 8.00 -10.14 -5.09
N ALA A 84 7.21 -9.46 -4.23
CA ALA A 84 7.70 -8.36 -3.42
C ALA A 84 8.73 -8.79 -2.36
N GLU A 85 8.77 -10.10 -2.06
CA GLU A 85 9.73 -10.71 -1.12
C GLU A 85 11.10 -10.99 -1.78
N GLU A 86 11.17 -10.95 -3.14
CA GLU A 86 12.38 -11.21 -3.93
C GLU A 86 12.30 -10.37 -5.22
N LEU A 87 12.67 -9.10 -5.10
CA LEU A 87 12.61 -8.13 -6.20
C LEU A 87 13.75 -8.38 -7.20
N PRO A 88 13.48 -8.46 -8.52
CA PRO A 88 14.46 -8.81 -9.55
C PRO A 88 15.34 -7.60 -9.94
N TYR A 89 15.77 -6.82 -8.96
CA TYR A 89 16.59 -5.63 -9.17
C TYR A 89 17.81 -5.63 -8.26
N PRO A 90 18.92 -5.03 -8.70
CA PRO A 90 20.11 -4.89 -7.88
C PRO A 90 19.87 -3.94 -6.70
N GLU A 91 20.76 -4.02 -5.71
CA GLU A 91 20.80 -3.05 -4.62
C GLU A 91 20.97 -1.63 -5.15
N GLY A 92 20.25 -0.67 -4.56
CA GLY A 92 20.41 0.75 -4.88
C GLY A 92 19.80 1.21 -6.20
N ALA A 93 18.94 0.41 -6.83
CA ALA A 93 18.36 0.70 -8.15
C ALA A 93 17.35 1.87 -8.13
N PHE A 94 16.66 2.13 -7.01
CA PHE A 94 15.53 3.04 -6.97
C PHE A 94 15.68 4.16 -5.94
N ASP A 95 15.16 5.33 -6.30
CA ASP A 95 15.00 6.46 -5.38
C ASP A 95 13.73 6.33 -4.53
N VAL A 96 12.66 5.76 -5.11
CA VAL A 96 11.37 5.57 -4.43
C VAL A 96 10.85 4.17 -4.72
N VAL A 97 10.43 3.48 -3.67
CA VAL A 97 9.68 2.21 -3.76
C VAL A 97 8.31 2.43 -3.11
N LEU A 98 7.25 2.11 -3.84
CA LEU A 98 5.89 2.03 -3.31
C LEU A 98 5.54 0.58 -3.00
N SER A 99 4.97 0.33 -1.82
CA SER A 99 4.26 -0.90 -1.44
C SER A 99 2.85 -0.50 -0.97
N HIS A 100 1.86 -0.64 -1.86
CA HIS A 100 0.53 -0.14 -1.65
C HIS A 100 -0.48 -1.27 -1.49
N GLU A 101 -0.88 -1.56 -0.25
CA GLU A 101 -1.79 -2.66 0.09
C GLU A 101 -1.23 -4.01 -0.43
N VAL A 102 0.03 -4.33 -0.08
CA VAL A 102 0.77 -5.51 -0.53
C VAL A 102 1.26 -6.36 0.64
N ILE A 103 1.90 -5.74 1.64
CA ILE A 103 2.56 -6.48 2.72
C ILE A 103 1.61 -7.35 3.56
N GLU A 104 0.33 -7.05 3.56
CA GLU A 104 -0.72 -7.84 4.21
C GLU A 104 -1.03 -9.16 3.50
N HIS A 105 -0.64 -9.30 2.22
CA HIS A 105 -0.91 -10.46 1.36
C HIS A 105 0.30 -11.36 1.13
N VAL A 106 1.53 -10.89 1.40
CA VAL A 106 2.76 -11.67 1.20
C VAL A 106 2.94 -12.73 2.28
N SER A 107 3.79 -13.74 2.04
CA SER A 107 4.08 -14.78 3.03
C SER A 107 4.91 -14.24 4.19
N ASP A 108 5.97 -13.50 3.88
CA ASP A 108 6.87 -12.84 4.82
C ASP A 108 6.90 -11.32 4.59
N ASP A 109 6.12 -10.59 5.38
CA ASP A 109 6.02 -9.12 5.31
C ASP A 109 7.33 -8.42 5.70
N ARG A 110 8.13 -9.05 6.60
CA ARG A 110 9.44 -8.53 6.94
C ARG A 110 10.43 -8.67 5.80
N GLN A 111 10.44 -9.81 5.11
CA GLN A 111 11.29 -10.05 3.93
C GLN A 111 10.93 -9.08 2.81
N ALA A 112 9.64 -8.87 2.53
CA ALA A 112 9.19 -7.92 1.52
C ALA A 112 9.66 -6.48 1.81
N ILE A 113 9.60 -6.05 3.08
CA ILE A 113 10.11 -4.73 3.49
C ILE A 113 11.64 -4.68 3.38
N ALA A 114 12.34 -5.73 3.80
CA ALA A 114 13.81 -5.80 3.73
C ALA A 114 14.31 -5.74 2.28
N ASP A 115 13.64 -6.44 1.37
CA ASP A 115 14.00 -6.45 -0.05
C ASP A 115 13.66 -5.11 -0.73
N ALA A 116 12.54 -4.48 -0.37
CA ALA A 116 12.23 -3.12 -0.79
C ALA A 116 13.29 -2.10 -0.32
N VAL A 117 13.83 -2.26 0.91
CA VAL A 117 14.94 -1.41 1.42
C VAL A 117 16.25 -1.73 0.71
N ARG A 118 16.53 -2.98 0.36
CA ARG A 118 17.72 -3.39 -0.38
C ARG A 118 17.81 -2.65 -1.72
N VAL A 119 16.74 -2.64 -2.48
CA VAL A 119 16.72 -2.02 -3.81
C VAL A 119 16.68 -0.48 -3.77
N LEU A 120 16.47 0.14 -2.60
CA LEU A 120 16.57 1.59 -2.45
C LEU A 120 18.03 2.06 -2.52
N ARG A 121 18.24 3.21 -3.14
CA ARG A 121 19.53 3.91 -3.19
C ARG A 121 20.00 4.25 -1.78
N SER A 122 21.24 3.90 -1.49
CA SER A 122 21.93 4.33 -0.26
C SER A 122 22.23 5.83 -0.31
N PRO A 123 22.33 6.53 0.84
CA PRO A 123 22.73 7.92 0.89
C PRO A 123 24.16 8.08 0.32
N GLY A 124 24.38 9.18 -0.38
CA GLY A 124 25.69 9.57 -0.93
C GLY A 124 26.15 10.93 -0.41
N ALA A 125 27.32 11.38 -0.86
CA ALA A 125 27.83 12.69 -0.48
C ALA A 125 26.85 13.81 -0.89
N GLY A 126 26.16 14.40 0.10
CA GLY A 126 25.18 15.48 -0.10
C GLY A 126 23.79 15.03 -0.57
N ALA A 127 23.52 13.71 -0.69
CA ALA A 127 22.23 13.17 -1.10
C ALA A 127 21.61 12.29 -0.01
N THR A 128 20.31 12.43 0.22
CA THR A 128 19.54 11.53 1.10
C THR A 128 19.37 10.16 0.45
N GLY A 129 19.17 9.13 1.27
CA GLY A 129 18.84 7.81 0.77
C GLY A 129 17.46 7.76 0.10
N GLY A 130 17.21 6.69 -0.64
CA GLY A 130 15.93 6.41 -1.26
C GLY A 130 14.83 6.19 -0.20
N ARG A 131 13.56 6.33 -0.60
CA ARG A 131 12.40 6.23 0.30
C ARG A 131 11.48 5.08 -0.07
N LEU A 132 11.13 4.29 0.94
CA LEU A 132 10.06 3.31 0.86
C LEU A 132 8.77 3.92 1.41
N VAL A 133 7.71 3.88 0.63
CA VAL A 133 6.37 4.32 1.00
C VAL A 133 5.48 3.09 1.13
N ILE A 134 4.92 2.87 2.31
CA ILE A 134 4.04 1.73 2.61
C ILE A 134 2.64 2.26 2.93
N PHE A 135 1.64 1.75 2.22
CA PHE A 135 0.26 1.76 2.68
C PHE A 135 -0.14 0.36 3.11
N ALA A 136 -0.67 0.21 4.31
CA ALA A 136 -1.08 -1.07 4.86
C ALA A 136 -2.33 -0.94 5.73
N PRO A 137 -3.21 -1.96 5.81
CA PRO A 137 -4.46 -1.89 6.56
C PRO A 137 -4.24 -1.61 8.04
N ASN A 138 -4.99 -0.65 8.56
CA ASN A 138 -4.91 -0.27 9.96
C ASN A 138 -5.87 -1.10 10.83
N ARG A 139 -5.32 -1.79 11.82
CA ARG A 139 -6.10 -2.59 12.77
C ARG A 139 -7.18 -1.81 13.53
N LEU A 140 -6.96 -0.52 13.76
CA LEU A 140 -7.91 0.33 14.46
C LEU A 140 -9.02 0.90 13.56
N TYR A 141 -8.97 0.65 12.25
CA TYR A 141 -10.08 1.01 11.37
C TYR A 141 -11.30 0.15 11.70
N PRO A 142 -12.51 0.77 11.88
CA PRO A 142 -13.70 0.05 12.37
C PRO A 142 -14.25 -1.03 11.44
N PHE A 143 -13.78 -1.10 10.20
CA PHE A 143 -14.28 -2.05 9.21
C PHE A 143 -13.14 -2.91 8.65
N GLU A 144 -13.38 -4.22 8.51
CA GLU A 144 -12.57 -5.07 7.65
C GLU A 144 -13.02 -4.86 6.19
N THR A 145 -12.08 -4.53 5.30
CA THR A 145 -12.38 -4.12 3.92
C THR A 145 -12.09 -5.19 2.87
N HIS A 146 -11.38 -6.25 3.25
CA HIS A 146 -11.02 -7.36 2.37
C HIS A 146 -12.05 -8.51 2.43
N GLY A 147 -13.14 -8.35 3.19
CA GLY A 147 -14.14 -9.37 3.37
C GLY A 147 -13.79 -10.41 4.43
N VAL A 148 -14.72 -11.31 4.70
CA VAL A 148 -14.61 -12.34 5.74
C VAL A 148 -15.08 -13.70 5.26
N TYR A 149 -14.56 -14.77 5.87
CA TYR A 149 -15.13 -16.12 5.77
C TYR A 149 -16.14 -16.33 6.88
N TRP A 150 -17.37 -16.65 6.51
CA TRP A 150 -18.43 -17.01 7.43
C TRP A 150 -19.08 -18.34 7.01
N ARG A 151 -19.10 -19.32 7.92
CA ARG A 151 -19.63 -20.68 7.64
C ARG A 151 -19.05 -21.31 6.36
N GLY A 152 -17.73 -21.14 6.14
CA GLY A 152 -17.05 -21.71 4.98
C GLY A 152 -17.25 -20.95 3.66
N ARG A 153 -17.98 -19.83 3.66
CA ARG A 153 -18.19 -18.98 2.48
C ARG A 153 -17.50 -17.65 2.64
N TYR A 154 -16.92 -17.15 1.57
CA TYR A 154 -16.34 -15.82 1.52
C TYR A 154 -17.42 -14.76 1.26
N HIS A 155 -17.37 -13.67 2.02
CA HIS A 155 -18.27 -12.52 1.90
C HIS A 155 -17.41 -11.27 1.71
N PHE A 156 -17.37 -10.76 0.49
CA PHE A 156 -16.68 -9.52 0.18
C PHE A 156 -17.44 -8.30 0.70
N GLY A 157 -16.74 -7.32 1.24
CA GLY A 157 -17.30 -6.04 1.64
C GLY A 157 -16.80 -5.57 3.01
N ASN A 158 -17.29 -4.41 3.41
CA ASN A 158 -16.92 -3.79 4.68
C ASN A 158 -17.69 -4.45 5.84
N VAL A 159 -16.98 -5.24 6.64
CA VAL A 159 -17.58 -5.91 7.82
C VAL A 159 -17.15 -5.16 9.09
N PRO A 160 -18.11 -4.64 9.89
CA PRO A 160 -17.79 -3.83 11.04
C PRO A 160 -17.15 -4.65 12.16
N LEU A 161 -16.24 -4.02 12.91
CA LEU A 161 -15.65 -4.46 14.18
C LEU A 161 -14.80 -5.74 14.15
N VAL A 162 -14.65 -6.43 13.02
CA VAL A 162 -13.86 -7.65 12.91
C VAL A 162 -12.39 -7.41 13.28
N ASN A 163 -11.85 -6.25 12.95
CA ASN A 163 -10.47 -5.89 13.26
C ASN A 163 -10.18 -5.75 14.77
N TYR A 164 -11.23 -5.60 15.61
CA TYR A 164 -11.09 -5.50 17.06
C TYR A 164 -11.15 -6.85 17.78
N LEU A 165 -11.44 -7.92 17.05
CA LEU A 165 -11.41 -9.26 17.62
C LEU A 165 -9.98 -9.65 18.01
N PRO A 166 -9.78 -10.49 19.05
CA PRO A 166 -8.52 -11.15 19.32
C PRO A 166 -8.00 -11.89 18.08
N ASP A 167 -6.68 -11.95 17.89
CA ASP A 167 -6.05 -12.48 16.65
C ASP A 167 -6.54 -13.88 16.28
N ARG A 168 -6.69 -14.77 17.27
CA ARG A 168 -7.22 -16.13 17.03
C ARG A 168 -8.60 -16.16 16.34
N TRP A 169 -9.47 -15.20 16.68
CA TRP A 169 -10.82 -15.08 16.11
C TRP A 169 -10.78 -14.33 14.77
N ARG A 170 -10.07 -13.20 14.74
CA ARG A 170 -9.92 -12.45 13.51
C ARG A 170 -9.31 -13.29 12.39
N ASN A 171 -8.24 -14.01 12.67
CA ASN A 171 -7.55 -14.84 11.68
C ASN A 171 -8.38 -16.03 11.20
N ARG A 172 -9.38 -16.47 11.98
CA ARG A 172 -10.36 -17.45 11.52
C ARG A 172 -11.34 -16.86 10.50
N PHE A 173 -11.71 -15.58 10.66
CA PHE A 173 -12.58 -14.89 9.71
C PHE A 173 -11.82 -14.30 8.52
N CYS A 174 -10.59 -13.87 8.72
CA CYS A 174 -9.75 -13.20 7.71
C CYS A 174 -8.36 -13.85 7.62
N PRO A 175 -8.26 -15.16 7.24
CA PRO A 175 -6.96 -15.84 7.17
C PRO A 175 -6.09 -15.36 6.00
N HIS A 176 -6.67 -14.63 5.04
CA HIS A 176 -6.09 -14.22 3.78
C HIS A 176 -5.45 -12.83 3.82
N VAL A 177 -5.60 -12.10 4.94
CA VAL A 177 -5.13 -10.71 5.04
C VAL A 177 -4.72 -10.36 6.46
N ARG A 178 -3.56 -9.69 6.60
CA ARG A 178 -3.10 -9.12 7.85
C ARG A 178 -3.63 -7.71 8.05
N VAL A 179 -3.65 -7.24 9.29
CA VAL A 179 -3.85 -5.84 9.66
C VAL A 179 -2.81 -5.46 10.69
N TYR A 180 -2.39 -4.22 10.69
CA TYR A 180 -1.24 -3.77 11.47
C TYR A 180 -1.62 -2.68 12.47
N THR A 181 -0.97 -2.74 13.63
CA THR A 181 -0.84 -1.58 14.52
C THR A 181 0.42 -0.78 14.16
N ARG A 182 0.54 0.44 14.67
CA ARG A 182 1.80 1.20 14.55
C ARG A 182 3.00 0.45 15.11
N ARG A 183 2.80 -0.35 16.16
CA ARG A 183 3.86 -1.12 16.80
C ARG A 183 4.32 -2.27 15.91
N ASP A 184 3.39 -2.94 15.23
CA ASP A 184 3.71 -4.05 14.33
C ASP A 184 4.58 -3.57 13.16
N LEU A 185 4.16 -2.50 12.47
CA LEU A 185 4.95 -1.92 11.38
C LEU A 185 6.34 -1.46 11.84
N ARG A 186 6.47 -0.88 13.04
CA ARG A 186 7.78 -0.53 13.58
C ARG A 186 8.65 -1.74 13.88
N ARG A 187 8.07 -2.86 14.32
CA ARG A 187 8.81 -4.12 14.54
C ARG A 187 9.35 -4.69 13.23
N LEU A 188 8.60 -4.59 12.14
CA LEU A 188 9.04 -5.03 10.81
C LEU A 188 10.27 -4.24 10.33
N LEU A 189 10.43 -2.99 10.75
CA LEU A 189 11.60 -2.16 10.44
C LEU A 189 12.81 -2.41 11.34
N ALA A 190 12.66 -3.16 12.43
CA ALA A 190 13.75 -3.33 13.43
C ALA A 190 14.99 -4.00 12.79
N GLY A 191 16.15 -3.37 12.96
CA GLY A 191 17.44 -3.86 12.42
C GLY A 191 17.66 -3.54 10.93
N LEU A 192 16.72 -2.91 10.24
CA LEU A 192 16.95 -2.41 8.88
C LEU A 192 17.63 -1.03 8.93
N PRO A 193 18.49 -0.69 7.95
CA PRO A 193 19.17 0.58 7.87
C PRO A 193 18.23 1.68 7.38
N VAL A 194 17.22 2.01 8.15
CA VAL A 194 16.21 3.01 7.78
C VAL A 194 15.85 3.92 8.94
N ARG A 195 15.44 5.15 8.63
CA ARG A 195 14.79 6.06 9.56
C ARG A 195 13.35 6.34 9.14
N ILE A 196 12.44 6.47 10.09
CA ILE A 196 11.05 6.83 9.81
C ILE A 196 10.97 8.33 9.51
N VAL A 197 10.50 8.68 8.31
CA VAL A 197 10.23 10.07 7.88
C VAL A 197 8.84 10.48 8.33
N VAL A 198 7.84 9.66 8.08
CA VAL A 198 6.46 9.86 8.54
C VAL A 198 5.79 8.53 8.87
N HIS A 199 4.96 8.51 9.90
CA HIS A 199 4.07 7.40 10.20
C HIS A 199 2.75 7.94 10.70
N THR A 200 1.78 7.97 9.82
CA THR A 200 0.42 8.47 10.09
C THR A 200 -0.63 7.46 9.61
N GLN A 201 -1.90 7.79 9.76
CA GLN A 201 -3.02 7.02 9.20
C GLN A 201 -3.85 7.95 8.32
N VAL A 202 -4.43 7.39 7.26
CA VAL A 202 -5.22 8.10 6.27
C VAL A 202 -6.63 7.52 6.17
N PHE A 203 -7.63 8.38 6.01
CA PHE A 203 -9.01 7.97 5.79
C PHE A 203 -9.29 7.68 4.32
N PRO A 204 -10.37 6.91 4.01
CA PRO A 204 -10.73 6.58 2.63
C PRO A 204 -11.13 7.81 1.80
N GLY A 205 -11.11 7.64 0.47
CA GLY A 205 -11.59 8.66 -0.47
C GLY A 205 -13.11 8.83 -0.52
N TYR A 206 -13.88 7.88 0.05
CA TYR A 206 -15.36 7.86 0.04
C TYR A 206 -16.01 8.01 -1.35
N ASP A 207 -15.31 7.62 -2.41
CA ASP A 207 -15.70 7.83 -3.80
C ASP A 207 -17.08 7.27 -4.13
N LYS A 208 -17.41 6.07 -3.61
CA LYS A 208 -18.74 5.46 -3.79
C LYS A 208 -19.84 6.29 -3.14
N ILE A 209 -19.59 6.85 -1.94
CA ILE A 209 -20.56 7.67 -1.20
C ILE A 209 -20.73 9.02 -1.90
N VAL A 210 -19.62 9.66 -2.32
CA VAL A 210 -19.66 10.94 -3.04
C VAL A 210 -20.44 10.81 -4.36
N ARG A 211 -20.25 9.70 -5.09
CA ARG A 211 -20.98 9.44 -6.34
C ARG A 211 -22.50 9.32 -6.12
N ARG A 212 -22.93 8.68 -5.02
CA ARG A 212 -24.34 8.47 -4.71
C ARG A 212 -24.98 9.64 -3.99
N HIS A 213 -24.24 10.26 -3.06
CA HIS A 213 -24.71 11.33 -2.18
C HIS A 213 -23.63 12.42 -2.04
N ARG A 214 -23.52 13.30 -3.05
CA ARG A 214 -22.43 14.28 -3.20
C ARG A 214 -22.18 15.11 -1.94
N ARG A 215 -23.24 15.69 -1.34
CA ARG A 215 -23.12 16.55 -0.14
C ARG A 215 -22.66 15.77 1.09
N LEU A 216 -23.23 14.58 1.33
CA LEU A 216 -22.84 13.71 2.44
C LEU A 216 -21.38 13.24 2.29
N GLY A 217 -21.00 12.81 1.09
CA GLY A 217 -19.63 12.38 0.83
C GLY A 217 -18.61 13.51 0.97
N ALA A 218 -18.94 14.73 0.54
CA ALA A 218 -18.09 15.91 0.73
C ALA A 218 -17.95 16.27 2.23
N LEU A 219 -19.03 16.21 3.00
CA LEU A 219 -18.99 16.41 4.45
C LEU A 219 -18.12 15.36 5.16
N LEU A 220 -18.31 14.06 4.82
CA LEU A 220 -17.50 12.96 5.35
C LEU A 220 -16.00 13.18 5.06
N ARG A 221 -15.64 13.52 3.82
CA ARG A 221 -14.25 13.87 3.48
C ARG A 221 -13.71 15.00 4.35
N ARG A 222 -14.45 16.12 4.44
CA ARG A 222 -14.04 17.28 5.22
C ARG A 222 -13.79 16.92 6.68
N VAL A 223 -14.73 16.21 7.30
CA VAL A 223 -14.63 15.80 8.71
C VAL A 223 -13.47 14.84 8.93
N THR A 224 -13.40 13.74 8.16
CA THR A 224 -12.39 12.70 8.37
C THR A 224 -10.99 13.20 8.04
N TYR A 225 -10.82 14.05 7.03
CA TYR A 225 -9.49 14.62 6.71
C TYR A 225 -9.06 15.67 7.75
N PHE A 226 -10.00 16.38 8.37
CA PHE A 226 -9.69 17.16 9.56
C PHE A 226 -9.22 16.27 10.73
N LEU A 227 -9.85 15.11 10.92
CA LEU A 227 -9.45 14.15 11.96
C LEU A 227 -8.03 13.61 11.77
N GLU A 228 -7.48 13.62 10.56
CA GLU A 228 -6.08 13.20 10.30
C GLU A 228 -5.05 14.12 10.99
N SER A 229 -5.41 15.36 11.29
CA SER A 229 -4.57 16.29 12.06
C SER A 229 -4.71 16.13 13.58
N THR A 230 -5.59 15.23 14.04
CA THR A 230 -5.90 14.98 15.45
C THR A 230 -5.46 13.56 15.88
N PRO A 231 -5.48 13.21 17.17
CA PRO A 231 -5.27 11.83 17.62
C PRO A 231 -6.26 10.83 17.02
N LEU A 232 -7.45 11.26 16.58
CA LEU A 232 -8.47 10.41 15.95
C LEU A 232 -8.04 9.88 14.57
N ARG A 233 -6.94 10.38 13.99
CA ARG A 233 -6.29 9.73 12.82
C ARG A 233 -6.03 8.24 13.05
N ALA A 234 -5.83 7.83 14.31
CA ALA A 234 -5.65 6.42 14.66
C ALA A 234 -6.75 5.50 14.13
N LEU A 235 -7.95 6.04 13.85
CA LEU A 235 -9.08 5.33 13.24
C LEU A 235 -9.09 5.40 11.69
N GLY A 236 -8.04 5.90 11.06
CA GLY A 236 -7.91 5.93 9.59
C GLY A 236 -7.86 4.53 8.98
N LEU A 237 -8.20 4.43 7.70
CA LEU A 237 -8.29 3.17 6.95
C LEU A 237 -6.94 2.45 6.85
N SER A 238 -5.91 3.17 6.42
CA SER A 238 -4.58 2.61 6.17
C SER A 238 -3.52 3.41 6.91
N HIS A 239 -2.47 2.74 7.34
CA HIS A 239 -1.22 3.41 7.66
C HIS A 239 -0.61 4.03 6.40
N LEU A 240 -0.02 5.20 6.53
CA LEU A 240 1.01 5.73 5.65
C LEU A 240 2.31 5.75 6.44
N LEU A 241 3.23 4.89 6.04
CA LEU A 241 4.57 4.80 6.61
C LEU A 241 5.60 5.11 5.52
N VAL A 242 6.39 6.14 5.73
CA VAL A 242 7.51 6.48 4.83
C VAL A 242 8.80 6.34 5.62
N VAL A 243 9.71 5.55 5.09
CA VAL A 243 11.05 5.39 5.64
C VAL A 243 12.09 5.78 4.60
N GLU A 244 13.25 6.22 5.08
CA GLU A 244 14.40 6.59 4.25
C GLU A 244 15.58 5.70 4.59
N LYS A 245 16.27 5.15 3.60
CA LYS A 245 17.46 4.33 3.76
C LYS A 245 18.61 5.18 4.30
N THR A 246 19.36 4.63 5.29
CA THR A 246 20.41 5.35 6.03
C THR A 246 21.80 4.75 5.85
N GLY A 247 21.90 3.58 5.23
CA GLY A 247 23.16 2.88 4.99
C GLY A 247 23.12 2.02 3.76
#